data_4dcc9642d77c94f32cef02ed3e59f37e
#
_entry.id   4dcc9642d77c94f32cef02ed3e59f37e
#
_cell.length_a   1.000
_cell.length_b   1.000
_cell.length_c   1.000
_cell.angle_alpha   90.00
_cell.angle_beta   90.00
_cell.angle_gamma   90.00
#
_symmetry.space_group_name_H-M   'P 1'
#
loop_
_entity.id
_entity.type
_entity.pdbx_description
1 polymer ?
#
loop_
_entity_poly.entity_id
_entity_poly.type
_entity_poly.pdbx_seq_one_letter_code
_entity_poly.pdbx_strand_id
1 'polypeptide(L)'
;MGPVSAKTYYGRRWSALGQRPFQEVDYGRRAKTWVFGALEPATGQVVTVTAGQRSSAHFIALLDAVVQQWTQGNLILILDNLSIHKTLDVRLWLVAHPRVRLLFQPTYAPWLNLIEPWWKTLRSLALKGRCFDTLAQLATAIELATSYWNCHRHPYVWRKAT
;
A
#
# COMPACT_ATOMS: atom_id res chain seq x y z
N MET A 1 1.37 -5.16 -2.24
CA MET A 1 2.62 -4.34 -2.22
C MET A 1 2.98 -3.95 -3.64
N GLY A 2 3.32 -2.68 -3.89
CA GLY A 2 3.70 -2.22 -5.23
C GLY A 2 4.62 -1.00 -5.20
N PRO A 3 5.41 -0.81 -6.27
CA PRO A 3 6.20 0.39 -6.43
C PRO A 3 5.30 1.57 -6.77
N VAL A 4 5.57 2.72 -6.15
CA VAL A 4 4.96 3.99 -6.46
C VAL A 4 6.04 4.93 -6.99
N SER A 5 5.79 5.51 -8.15
CA SER A 5 6.74 6.39 -8.84
C SER A 5 6.39 7.85 -8.57
N ALA A 6 7.39 8.70 -8.43
CA ALA A 6 7.22 10.15 -8.31
C ALA A 6 6.84 10.86 -9.62
N LYS A 7 6.59 10.11 -10.71
CA LYS A 7 6.14 10.68 -11.97
C LYS A 7 4.76 11.33 -11.85
N THR A 8 4.46 12.28 -12.72
CA THR A 8 3.15 12.91 -12.84
C THR A 8 2.05 11.88 -13.08
N TYR A 9 1.02 11.89 -12.24
CA TYR A 9 -0.17 11.06 -12.39
C TYR A 9 -1.27 11.88 -13.07
N TYR A 10 -1.58 11.53 -14.30
CA TYR A 10 -2.57 12.26 -15.11
C TYR A 10 -3.99 12.03 -14.58
N GLY A 11 -4.74 13.13 -14.41
CA GLY A 11 -6.16 13.13 -14.16
C GLY A 11 -6.94 13.59 -15.42
N ARG A 12 -8.25 13.42 -15.42
CA ARG A 12 -9.10 14.09 -16.40
C ARG A 12 -9.09 15.60 -16.11
N ARG A 13 -8.83 16.41 -17.13
CA ARG A 13 -8.87 17.88 -17.08
C ARG A 13 -9.84 18.39 -18.10
N TRP A 14 -10.52 19.48 -17.77
CA TRP A 14 -11.36 20.23 -18.68
C TRP A 14 -10.50 21.29 -19.38
N SER A 15 -10.73 21.49 -20.65
CA SER A 15 -10.18 22.60 -21.45
C SER A 15 -11.29 23.23 -22.27
N ALA A 16 -11.10 24.45 -22.76
CA ALA A 16 -12.03 25.07 -23.67
C ALA A 16 -12.21 24.23 -24.93
N LEU A 17 -13.38 24.27 -25.50
CA LEU A 17 -13.72 23.51 -26.70
C LEU A 17 -12.73 23.86 -27.82
N GLY A 18 -12.10 22.83 -28.42
CA GLY A 18 -11.09 23.03 -29.46
C GLY A 18 -9.66 23.15 -28.97
N GLN A 19 -9.42 23.24 -27.66
CA GLN A 19 -8.06 23.24 -27.08
C GLN A 19 -7.73 21.89 -26.45
N ARG A 20 -6.55 21.33 -26.75
CA ARG A 20 -6.05 20.16 -26.03
C ARG A 20 -5.56 20.58 -24.65
N PRO A 21 -6.00 19.94 -23.56
CA PRO A 21 -5.43 20.21 -22.25
C PRO A 21 -3.93 19.91 -22.29
N PHE A 22 -3.12 20.94 -22.04
CA PHE A 22 -1.68 20.82 -21.94
C PHE A 22 -1.31 20.45 -20.51
N GLN A 23 -0.43 19.48 -20.36
CA GLN A 23 0.17 19.13 -19.08
C GLN A 23 1.66 18.91 -19.32
N GLU A 24 2.48 19.63 -18.58
CA GLU A 24 3.93 19.39 -18.57
C GLU A 24 4.19 17.95 -18.14
N VAL A 25 4.98 17.26 -18.97
CA VAL A 25 5.46 15.91 -18.68
C VAL A 25 6.83 16.06 -18.06
N ASP A 26 6.93 15.76 -16.78
CA ASP A 26 8.22 15.66 -16.13
C ASP A 26 8.95 14.41 -16.63
N TYR A 27 10.00 14.62 -17.44
CA TYR A 27 10.92 13.59 -17.91
C TYR A 27 12.07 13.33 -16.91
N GLY A 28 12.04 13.93 -15.71
CA GLY A 28 13.06 13.81 -14.70
C GLY A 28 13.30 12.38 -14.20
N ARG A 29 14.36 12.18 -13.41
CA ARG A 29 14.74 10.90 -12.83
C ARG A 29 13.56 10.30 -12.07
N ARG A 30 13.09 9.14 -12.52
CA ARG A 30 11.94 8.41 -11.99
C ARG A 30 12.29 7.78 -10.63
N ALA A 31 12.39 8.59 -9.61
CA ALA A 31 12.51 8.10 -8.26
C ALA A 31 11.28 7.23 -7.91
N LYS A 32 11.51 6.08 -7.31
CA LYS A 32 10.46 5.12 -6.92
C LYS A 32 10.54 4.87 -5.43
N THR A 33 9.40 4.81 -4.78
CA THR A 33 9.28 4.27 -3.42
C THR A 33 8.42 3.01 -3.45
N TRP A 34 8.67 2.12 -2.52
CA TRP A 34 7.85 0.92 -2.30
C TRP A 34 6.90 1.20 -1.15
N VAL A 35 5.66 0.80 -1.31
CA VAL A 35 4.65 0.90 -0.25
C VAL A 35 4.27 -0.49 0.18
N PHE A 36 4.48 -0.77 1.45
CA PHE A 36 3.99 -1.95 2.14
C PHE A 36 2.72 -1.56 2.87
N GLY A 37 1.73 -2.44 2.93
CA GLY A 37 0.49 -2.13 3.63
C GLY A 37 -0.21 -3.37 4.12
N ALA A 38 -0.95 -3.20 5.22
CA ALA A 38 -1.87 -4.18 5.78
C ALA A 38 -3.24 -3.54 5.94
N LEU A 39 -4.28 -4.27 5.58
CA LEU A 39 -5.68 -3.87 5.67
C LEU A 39 -6.42 -4.85 6.58
N GLU A 40 -7.15 -4.33 7.56
CA GLU A 40 -8.16 -5.06 8.30
C GLU A 40 -9.51 -4.95 7.59
N PRO A 41 -10.02 -6.02 6.97
CA PRO A 41 -11.26 -5.91 6.18
C PRO A 41 -12.48 -5.52 6.99
N ALA A 42 -12.57 -5.97 8.26
CA ALA A 42 -13.74 -5.75 9.11
C ALA A 42 -14.00 -4.27 9.39
N THR A 43 -12.96 -3.47 9.56
CA THR A 43 -13.06 -2.03 9.88
C THR A 43 -12.64 -1.14 8.72
N GLY A 44 -11.88 -1.68 7.76
CA GLY A 44 -11.21 -0.90 6.72
C GLY A 44 -9.94 -0.19 7.20
N GLN A 45 -9.48 -0.45 8.44
CA GLN A 45 -8.25 0.13 8.98
C GLN A 45 -7.03 -0.30 8.16
N VAL A 46 -6.15 0.63 7.85
CA VAL A 46 -4.95 0.38 7.06
C VAL A 46 -3.71 0.89 7.78
N VAL A 47 -2.63 0.13 7.68
CA VAL A 47 -1.29 0.54 8.08
C VAL A 47 -0.41 0.51 6.84
N THR A 48 0.41 1.55 6.63
CA THR A 48 1.37 1.62 5.52
C THR A 48 2.77 1.96 6.02
N VAL A 49 3.76 1.39 5.32
CA VAL A 49 5.18 1.72 5.48
C VAL A 49 5.76 1.99 4.10
N THR A 50 6.45 3.11 3.95
CA THR A 50 7.17 3.46 2.73
C THR A 50 8.65 3.09 2.83
N ALA A 51 9.25 2.64 1.74
CA ALA A 51 10.63 2.19 1.71
C ALA A 51 11.30 2.48 0.36
N GLY A 52 12.60 2.70 0.37
CA GLY A 52 13.38 2.92 -0.86
C GLY A 52 13.57 1.65 -1.69
N GLN A 53 13.43 0.47 -1.08
CA GLN A 53 13.59 -0.82 -1.76
C GLN A 53 12.66 -1.88 -1.16
N ARG A 54 12.44 -2.94 -1.92
CA ARG A 54 11.66 -4.09 -1.46
C ARG A 54 12.61 -5.13 -0.81
N SER A 55 12.57 -5.23 0.51
CA SER A 55 13.39 -6.18 1.27
C SER A 55 12.61 -6.80 2.44
N SER A 56 13.14 -7.89 3.01
CA SER A 56 12.62 -8.52 4.23
C SER A 56 12.63 -7.58 5.43
N ALA A 57 13.66 -6.73 5.55
CA ALA A 57 13.75 -5.75 6.64
C ALA A 57 12.57 -4.75 6.61
N HIS A 58 12.19 -4.26 5.42
CA HIS A 58 11.03 -3.37 5.29
C HIS A 58 9.69 -4.11 5.47
N PHE A 59 9.65 -5.40 5.14
CA PHE A 59 8.49 -6.22 5.48
C PHE A 59 8.38 -6.42 7.00
N ILE A 60 9.47 -6.63 7.70
CA ILE A 60 9.50 -6.68 9.17
C ILE A 60 9.04 -5.35 9.77
N ALA A 61 9.49 -4.21 9.23
CA ALA A 61 8.98 -2.90 9.67
C ALA A 61 7.45 -2.76 9.50
N LEU A 62 6.87 -3.33 8.44
CA LEU A 62 5.40 -3.42 8.33
C LEU A 62 4.82 -4.31 9.42
N LEU A 63 5.41 -5.48 9.70
CA LEU A 63 4.93 -6.38 10.74
C LEU A 63 4.97 -5.71 12.12
N ASP A 64 6.02 -4.95 12.43
CA ASP A 64 6.12 -4.15 13.66
C ASP A 64 4.99 -3.11 13.74
N ALA A 65 4.74 -2.38 12.66
CA ALA A 65 3.65 -1.41 12.60
C ALA A 65 2.27 -2.08 12.76
N VAL A 66 2.07 -3.28 12.21
CA VAL A 66 0.86 -4.08 12.38
C VAL A 66 0.67 -4.49 13.84
N VAL A 67 1.72 -4.99 14.49
CA VAL A 67 1.67 -5.40 15.90
C VAL A 67 1.40 -4.22 16.82
N GLN A 68 1.93 -3.04 16.51
CA GLN A 68 1.67 -1.80 17.24
C GLN A 68 0.24 -1.29 17.06
N GLN A 69 -0.31 -1.42 15.84
CA GLN A 69 -1.68 -0.99 15.54
C GLN A 69 -2.72 -1.90 16.20
N TRP A 70 -2.52 -3.22 16.15
CA TRP A 70 -3.41 -4.22 16.74
C TRP A 70 -2.72 -4.92 17.90
N THR A 71 -2.83 -4.32 19.08
CA THR A 71 -2.10 -4.73 20.28
C THR A 71 -2.63 -6.01 20.92
N GLN A 72 -3.89 -6.39 20.63
CA GLN A 72 -4.56 -7.54 21.26
C GLN A 72 -4.97 -8.60 20.24
N GLY A 73 -5.17 -9.81 20.74
CA GLY A 73 -5.65 -10.95 19.94
C GLY A 73 -4.59 -11.56 19.02
N ASN A 74 -4.99 -12.62 18.34
CA ASN A 74 -4.17 -13.28 17.33
C ASN A 74 -4.31 -12.55 16.00
N LEU A 75 -3.20 -12.38 15.30
CA LEU A 75 -3.14 -11.74 13.99
C LEU A 75 -2.85 -12.79 12.93
N ILE A 76 -3.75 -12.92 11.96
CA ILE A 76 -3.57 -13.78 10.78
C ILE A 76 -3.42 -12.85 9.58
N LEU A 77 -2.21 -12.77 9.03
CA LEU A 77 -1.92 -11.98 7.85
C LEU A 77 -2.00 -12.86 6.61
N ILE A 78 -2.90 -12.51 5.71
CA ILE A 78 -3.04 -13.15 4.40
C ILE A 78 -2.21 -12.37 3.40
N LEU A 79 -1.29 -13.03 2.71
CA LEU A 79 -0.32 -12.38 1.83
C LEU A 79 0.06 -13.27 0.63
N ASP A 80 0.65 -12.65 -0.37
CA ASP A 80 1.18 -13.33 -1.54
C ASP A 80 2.46 -14.12 -1.23
N ASN A 81 2.87 -14.94 -2.17
CA ASN A 81 3.93 -15.92 -2.02
C ASN A 81 5.34 -15.37 -2.34
N LEU A 82 5.60 -14.07 -2.09
CA LEU A 82 6.89 -13.45 -2.36
C LEU A 82 8.00 -14.03 -1.46
N SER A 83 9.20 -14.16 -2.05
CA SER A 83 10.37 -14.69 -1.35
C SER A 83 10.78 -13.88 -0.12
N ILE A 84 10.59 -12.55 -0.13
CA ILE A 84 10.91 -11.67 1.00
C ILE A 84 10.11 -11.97 2.26
N HIS A 85 8.95 -12.63 2.14
CA HIS A 85 8.10 -13.02 3.26
C HIS A 85 8.55 -14.33 3.93
N LYS A 86 9.51 -15.05 3.32
CA LYS A 86 9.94 -16.39 3.75
C LYS A 86 11.40 -16.44 4.19
N THR A 87 12.04 -15.29 4.34
CA THR A 87 13.45 -15.21 4.76
C THR A 87 13.63 -15.68 6.20
N LEU A 88 14.87 -15.99 6.55
CA LEU A 88 15.22 -16.39 7.92
C LEU A 88 14.85 -15.31 8.93
N ASP A 89 15.14 -14.03 8.61
CA ASP A 89 14.84 -12.90 9.50
C ASP A 89 13.34 -12.83 9.83
N VAL A 90 12.47 -13.01 8.83
CA VAL A 90 11.00 -13.03 9.03
C VAL A 90 10.60 -14.22 9.92
N ARG A 91 11.22 -15.39 9.73
CA ARG A 91 10.93 -16.56 10.58
C ARG A 91 11.35 -16.33 12.03
N LEU A 92 12.54 -15.75 12.25
CA LEU A 92 13.03 -15.39 13.59
C LEU A 92 12.12 -14.36 14.26
N TRP A 93 11.68 -13.35 13.48
CA TRP A 93 10.72 -12.36 13.95
C TRP A 93 9.40 -13.02 14.40
N LEU A 94 8.87 -13.97 13.62
CA LEU A 94 7.64 -14.71 13.97
C LEU A 94 7.79 -15.57 15.23
N VAL A 95 8.95 -16.15 15.48
CA VAL A 95 9.23 -16.88 16.72
C VAL A 95 9.11 -15.95 17.94
N ALA A 96 9.58 -14.71 17.81
CA ALA A 96 9.46 -13.69 18.86
C ALA A 96 8.02 -13.14 19.01
N HIS A 97 7.16 -13.34 18.01
CA HIS A 97 5.80 -12.82 18.00
C HIS A 97 4.75 -13.93 17.75
N PRO A 98 4.57 -14.86 18.71
CA PRO A 98 3.77 -16.09 18.53
C PRO A 98 2.27 -15.83 18.24
N ARG A 99 1.77 -14.63 18.51
CA ARG A 99 0.41 -14.22 18.18
C ARG A 99 0.20 -13.88 16.69
N VAL A 100 1.30 -13.75 15.91
CA VAL A 100 1.26 -13.43 14.48
C VAL A 100 1.45 -14.70 13.66
N ARG A 101 0.55 -14.93 12.70
CA ARG A 101 0.63 -16.03 11.75
C ARG A 101 0.54 -15.52 10.34
N LEU A 102 1.40 -16.01 9.45
CA LEU A 102 1.36 -15.71 8.02
C LEU A 102 0.65 -16.85 7.29
N LEU A 103 -0.37 -16.48 6.51
CA LEU A 103 -1.10 -17.38 5.64
C LEU A 103 -0.86 -16.97 4.18
N PHE A 104 -0.19 -17.84 3.44
CA PHE A 104 0.14 -17.57 2.05
C PHE A 104 -1.00 -17.95 1.11
N GLN A 105 -1.37 -17.04 0.23
CA GLN A 105 -2.37 -17.30 -0.80
C GLN A 105 -1.85 -18.28 -1.86
N PRO A 106 -2.75 -19.01 -2.54
CA PRO A 106 -2.39 -19.77 -3.73
C PRO A 106 -1.75 -18.86 -4.79
N THR A 107 -0.80 -19.41 -5.53
CA THR A 107 -0.18 -18.72 -6.66
C THR A 107 -1.26 -18.35 -7.68
N TYR A 108 -1.17 -17.15 -8.25
CA TYR A 108 -2.12 -16.61 -9.25
C TYR A 108 -3.57 -16.38 -8.74
N ALA A 109 -3.76 -16.10 -7.46
CA ALA A 109 -5.08 -15.75 -6.90
C ALA A 109 -5.12 -14.32 -6.30
N PRO A 110 -4.78 -13.25 -7.04
CA PRO A 110 -4.71 -11.89 -6.50
C PRO A 110 -6.07 -11.36 -6.02
N TRP A 111 -7.18 -11.90 -6.55
CA TRP A 111 -8.54 -11.52 -6.12
C TRP A 111 -8.87 -11.92 -4.68
N LEU A 112 -8.11 -12.81 -4.09
CA LEU A 112 -8.23 -13.16 -2.68
C LEU A 112 -7.61 -12.09 -1.75
N ASN A 113 -6.84 -11.16 -2.30
CA ASN A 113 -6.18 -10.11 -1.53
C ASN A 113 -7.04 -8.84 -1.49
N LEU A 114 -7.79 -8.65 -0.40
CA LEU A 114 -8.69 -7.51 -0.23
C LEU A 114 -8.00 -6.14 -0.18
N ILE A 115 -6.69 -6.07 -0.05
CA ILE A 115 -5.96 -4.81 -0.10
C ILE A 115 -5.84 -4.26 -1.54
N GLU A 116 -6.05 -5.06 -2.58
CA GLU A 116 -5.91 -4.62 -3.97
C GLU A 116 -6.84 -3.44 -4.35
N PRO A 117 -8.15 -3.45 -3.99
CA PRO A 117 -9.01 -2.29 -4.19
C PRO A 117 -8.52 -1.05 -3.45
N TRP A 118 -7.95 -1.22 -2.25
CA TRP A 118 -7.43 -0.10 -1.48
C TRP A 118 -6.22 0.57 -2.14
N TRP A 119 -5.36 -0.18 -2.83
CA TRP A 119 -4.27 0.42 -3.62
C TRP A 119 -4.76 1.40 -4.69
N LYS A 120 -5.92 1.16 -5.29
CA LYS A 120 -6.55 2.10 -6.23
C LYS A 120 -6.99 3.37 -5.52
N THR A 121 -7.57 3.24 -4.35
CA THR A 121 -7.98 4.36 -3.49
C THR A 121 -6.76 5.18 -3.06
N LEU A 122 -5.69 4.54 -2.59
CA LEU A 122 -4.45 5.22 -2.22
C LEU A 122 -3.88 6.03 -3.39
N ARG A 123 -3.80 5.43 -4.58
CA ARG A 123 -3.33 6.15 -5.79
C ARG A 123 -4.20 7.36 -6.10
N SER A 124 -5.50 7.24 -5.94
CA SER A 124 -6.43 8.35 -6.17
C SER A 124 -6.24 9.48 -5.15
N LEU A 125 -6.06 9.15 -3.87
CA LEU A 125 -5.93 10.13 -2.78
C LEU A 125 -4.54 10.78 -2.75
N ALA A 126 -3.48 9.99 -2.91
CA ALA A 126 -2.12 10.46 -2.74
C ALA A 126 -1.52 11.06 -4.02
N LEU A 127 -1.85 10.51 -5.20
CA LEU A 127 -1.05 10.73 -6.41
C LEU A 127 -1.80 11.47 -7.53
N LYS A 128 -3.13 11.34 -7.62
CA LYS A 128 -3.89 11.87 -8.76
C LYS A 128 -3.74 13.39 -8.88
N GLY A 129 -3.24 13.85 -10.03
CA GLY A 129 -3.05 15.27 -10.32
C GLY A 129 -1.91 15.95 -9.58
N ARG A 130 -1.01 15.18 -8.96
CA ARG A 130 0.15 15.69 -8.22
C ARG A 130 1.46 15.33 -8.92
N CYS A 131 2.45 16.20 -8.76
CA CYS A 131 3.85 15.97 -9.09
C CYS A 131 4.65 16.03 -7.79
N PHE A 132 5.73 15.29 -7.71
CA PHE A 132 6.59 15.22 -6.53
C PHE A 132 8.04 15.44 -6.95
N ASP A 133 8.68 16.41 -6.33
CA ASP A 133 10.09 16.73 -6.59
C ASP A 133 11.02 15.79 -5.83
N THR A 134 10.57 15.27 -4.68
CA THR A 134 11.35 14.40 -3.83
C THR A 134 10.57 13.15 -3.38
N LEU A 135 11.31 12.08 -3.04
CA LEU A 135 10.71 10.89 -2.42
C LEU A 135 10.09 11.19 -1.05
N ALA A 136 10.62 12.15 -0.32
CA ALA A 136 10.07 12.58 0.96
C ALA A 136 8.65 13.16 0.80
N GLN A 137 8.46 14.04 -0.19
CA GLN A 137 7.13 14.58 -0.51
C GLN A 137 6.14 13.46 -0.90
N LEU A 138 6.61 12.48 -1.67
CA LEU A 138 5.79 11.32 -2.05
C LEU A 138 5.42 10.47 -0.83
N ALA A 139 6.37 10.19 0.07
CA ALA A 139 6.11 9.45 1.31
C ALA A 139 5.10 10.18 2.19
N THR A 140 5.27 11.47 2.42
CA THR A 140 4.32 12.31 3.19
C THR A 140 2.93 12.29 2.56
N ALA A 141 2.82 12.37 1.23
CA ALA A 141 1.52 12.29 0.56
C ALA A 141 0.83 10.92 0.77
N ILE A 142 1.58 9.83 0.81
CA ILE A 142 1.07 8.49 1.09
C ILE A 142 0.59 8.39 2.54
N GLU A 143 1.36 8.91 3.49
CA GLU A 143 1.00 8.93 4.92
C GLU A 143 -0.27 9.75 5.17
N LEU A 144 -0.36 10.95 4.60
CA LEU A 144 -1.56 11.80 4.70
C LEU A 144 -2.78 11.15 4.08
N ALA A 145 -2.63 10.49 2.92
CA ALA A 145 -3.72 9.77 2.26
C ALA A 145 -4.17 8.56 3.09
N THR A 146 -3.25 7.85 3.73
CA THR A 146 -3.56 6.72 4.63
C THR A 146 -4.28 7.22 5.88
N SER A 147 -3.82 8.31 6.48
CA SER A 147 -4.45 8.93 7.64
C SER A 147 -5.86 9.43 7.32
N TYR A 148 -6.01 10.13 6.19
CA TYR A 148 -7.33 10.56 5.72
C TYR A 148 -8.27 9.37 5.51
N TRP A 149 -7.81 8.31 4.84
CA TRP A 149 -8.58 7.09 4.66
C TRP A 149 -9.02 6.52 6.01
N ASN A 150 -8.11 6.37 6.97
CA ASN A 150 -8.39 5.79 8.28
C ASN A 150 -9.43 6.58 9.07
N CYS A 151 -9.51 7.90 8.88
CA CYS A 151 -10.57 8.73 9.46
C CYS A 151 -11.95 8.52 8.80
N HIS A 152 -11.98 8.11 7.52
CA HIS A 152 -13.20 7.95 6.71
C HIS A 152 -13.40 6.51 6.25
N ARG A 153 -12.73 5.56 6.88
CA ARG A 153 -12.71 4.15 6.48
C ARG A 153 -14.09 3.50 6.57
N HIS A 154 -14.25 2.47 5.79
CA HIS A 154 -15.42 1.60 5.80
C HIS A 154 -14.97 0.14 5.59
N PRO A 155 -15.75 -0.86 6.06
CA PRO A 155 -15.45 -2.26 5.87
C PRO A 155 -15.29 -2.64 4.40
N TYR A 156 -14.36 -3.55 4.13
CA TYR A 156 -14.24 -4.23 2.85
C TYR A 156 -14.96 -5.58 2.95
N VAL A 157 -15.98 -5.76 2.14
CA VAL A 157 -16.77 -7.00 2.10
C VAL A 157 -16.54 -7.68 0.77
N TRP A 158 -16.25 -8.98 0.78
CA TRP A 158 -16.30 -9.79 -0.44
C TRP A 158 -17.76 -9.82 -0.95
N ARG A 159 -18.00 -9.15 -2.06
CA ARG A 159 -19.27 -9.34 -2.76
C ARG A 159 -19.23 -10.71 -3.42
N LYS A 160 -20.21 -11.57 -3.09
CA LYS A 160 -20.48 -12.73 -3.94
C LYS A 160 -20.80 -12.20 -5.33
N ALA A 161 -20.11 -12.70 -6.36
CA ALA A 161 -20.58 -12.52 -7.73
C ALA A 161 -21.99 -13.11 -7.80
N THR A 162 -22.98 -12.27 -8.04
CA THR A 162 -24.33 -12.68 -8.40
C THR A 162 -24.33 -13.17 -9.83
#